data_780c693c724350d0084861f42b10db21
#
_entry.id   780c693c724350d0084861f42b10db21
#
_cell.length_a   1.000
_cell.length_b   1.000
_cell.length_c   1.000
_cell.angle_alpha   90.00
_cell.angle_beta   90.00
_cell.angle_gamma   90.00
#
_symmetry.space_group_name_H-M   'P 1'
#
loop_
_entity.id
_entity.type
_entity.pdbx_description
1 polymer ?
#
loop_
_entity_poly.entity_id
_entity_poly.type
_entity_poly.pdbx_seq_one_letter_code
_entity_poly.pdbx_strand_id
1 'polypeptide(L)'
;MNLYLFGINHKTSDVSERERFIINESAQIFLENYLKEKFPNAIESFFGISTCNRTEFFFTAMDDITDKVFYAIKHALDIDQIPDSHFYSYSNDDAFIHMCKVASGIDSQVIGEQEIFGQFKDAYKTADELGLINYGLRLYVDKTLEISKKIRTSTKIGINPLSVSGLTLNLVRRIFEKPENQKILIIGAGEMAKLIIETLYKSGIKNISAINRSIKIINISENFNVLPLPLTAAHKALEEADIIIASATTSIPII
;
A
#
# COMPACT_ATOMS: atom_id res chain seq x y z
N MET A 1 -14.84 23.23 -11.39
CA MET A 1 -13.80 22.54 -10.62
C MET A 1 -13.81 21.08 -11.04
N ASN A 2 -12.70 20.58 -11.53
CA ASN A 2 -12.53 19.26 -12.07
C ASN A 2 -11.62 18.43 -11.15
N LEU A 3 -11.87 17.12 -11.08
CA LEU A 3 -11.04 16.18 -10.35
C LEU A 3 -10.01 15.53 -11.28
N TYR A 4 -8.78 15.49 -10.85
CA TYR A 4 -7.65 14.87 -11.55
C TYR A 4 -6.89 13.95 -10.62
N LEU A 5 -6.29 12.93 -11.16
CA LEU A 5 -5.35 12.10 -10.47
C LEU A 5 -4.27 11.54 -11.42
N PHE A 6 -3.14 11.23 -10.86
CA PHE A 6 -2.15 10.35 -11.47
C PHE A 6 -1.48 9.49 -10.40
N GLY A 7 -0.87 8.41 -10.81
CA GLY A 7 -0.19 7.52 -9.87
C GLY A 7 0.42 6.30 -10.55
N ILE A 8 1.01 5.47 -9.71
CA ILE A 8 1.53 4.15 -10.06
C ILE A 8 0.91 3.08 -9.14
N ASN A 9 0.81 1.86 -9.61
CA ASN A 9 0.36 0.75 -8.78
C ASN A 9 1.07 -0.57 -9.16
N HIS A 10 0.72 -1.65 -8.46
CA HIS A 10 1.28 -2.98 -8.65
C HIS A 10 1.11 -3.58 -10.06
N LYS A 11 0.26 -2.99 -10.92
CA LYS A 11 0.04 -3.41 -12.29
C LYS A 11 0.96 -2.68 -13.27
N THR A 12 1.42 -1.48 -12.91
CA THR A 12 2.13 -0.58 -13.81
C THR A 12 3.60 -0.38 -13.43
N SER A 13 3.99 -0.71 -12.20
CA SER A 13 5.33 -0.44 -11.67
C SER A 13 5.83 -1.58 -10.78
N ASP A 14 7.15 -1.68 -10.65
CA ASP A 14 7.76 -2.59 -9.70
C ASP A 14 7.74 -2.04 -8.25
N VAL A 15 8.16 -2.88 -7.30
CA VAL A 15 8.15 -2.50 -5.87
C VAL A 15 9.14 -1.37 -5.59
N SER A 16 10.32 -1.40 -6.22
CA SER A 16 11.39 -0.42 -5.97
C SER A 16 11.00 0.98 -6.43
N GLU A 17 10.20 1.10 -7.49
CA GLU A 17 9.66 2.36 -7.98
C GLU A 17 8.59 2.91 -7.04
N ARG A 18 7.68 2.05 -6.55
CA ARG A 18 6.67 2.47 -5.57
C ARG A 18 7.28 2.90 -4.24
N GLU A 19 8.36 2.27 -3.80
CA GLU A 19 9.08 2.65 -2.59
C GLU A 19 9.80 4.01 -2.71
N ARG A 20 10.09 4.46 -3.92
CA ARG A 20 10.65 5.79 -4.18
C ARG A 20 9.57 6.87 -4.26
N PHE A 21 8.43 6.54 -4.87
CA PHE A 21 7.30 7.46 -4.98
C PHE A 21 6.40 7.34 -3.75
N ILE A 22 6.73 8.06 -2.68
CA ILE A 22 5.96 8.07 -1.43
C ILE A 22 5.43 9.47 -1.15
N ILE A 23 4.12 9.58 -0.93
CA ILE A 23 3.45 10.82 -0.53
C ILE A 23 2.92 10.64 0.90
N ASN A 24 3.80 10.73 1.88
CA ASN A 24 3.49 10.76 3.29
C ASN A 24 3.17 12.20 3.77
N GLU A 25 2.91 12.38 5.05
CA GLU A 25 2.62 13.69 5.65
C GLU A 25 3.69 14.73 5.33
N SER A 26 4.97 14.40 5.53
CA SER A 26 6.09 15.32 5.24
C SER A 26 6.17 15.70 3.75
N ALA A 27 5.91 14.74 2.86
CA ALA A 27 5.86 15.00 1.42
C ALA A 27 4.66 15.90 1.06
N GLN A 28 3.49 15.72 1.70
CA GLN A 28 2.34 16.59 1.47
C GLN A 28 2.60 18.03 1.90
N ILE A 29 3.22 18.26 3.06
CA ILE A 29 3.63 19.59 3.53
C ILE A 29 4.63 20.24 2.55
N PHE A 30 5.62 19.47 2.11
CA PHE A 30 6.59 19.96 1.13
C PHE A 30 5.93 20.32 -0.20
N LEU A 31 5.10 19.43 -0.73
CA LEU A 31 4.38 19.64 -1.99
C LEU A 31 3.41 20.81 -1.93
N GLU A 32 2.79 21.10 -0.78
CA GLU A 32 1.94 22.27 -0.62
C GLU A 32 2.68 23.57 -0.96
N ASN A 33 3.83 23.78 -0.32
CA ASN A 33 4.63 24.98 -0.56
C ASN A 33 5.14 25.03 -2.01
N TYR A 34 5.68 23.90 -2.50
CA TYR A 34 6.22 23.80 -3.85
C TYR A 34 5.17 24.04 -4.94
N LEU A 35 3.99 23.43 -4.80
CA LEU A 35 2.92 23.58 -5.80
C LEU A 35 2.26 24.97 -5.75
N LYS A 36 2.13 25.57 -4.57
CA LYS A 36 1.64 26.97 -4.44
C LYS A 36 2.58 27.96 -5.11
N GLU A 37 3.89 27.76 -4.96
CA GLU A 37 4.88 28.63 -5.63
C GLU A 37 4.86 28.43 -7.15
N LYS A 38 4.84 27.21 -7.61
CA LYS A 38 4.97 26.88 -9.03
C LYS A 38 3.68 27.09 -9.82
N PHE A 39 2.52 26.89 -9.20
CA PHE A 39 1.18 26.99 -9.79
C PHE A 39 0.25 27.86 -8.94
N PRO A 40 0.53 29.17 -8.82
CA PRO A 40 -0.26 30.06 -7.97
C PRO A 40 -1.74 30.00 -8.37
N ASN A 41 -2.62 29.62 -7.43
CA ASN A 41 -4.07 29.51 -7.60
C ASN A 41 -4.56 28.54 -8.68
N ALA A 42 -3.69 27.68 -9.24
CA ALA A 42 -4.10 26.71 -10.26
C ALA A 42 -4.54 25.38 -9.66
N ILE A 43 -3.92 24.96 -8.55
CA ILE A 43 -4.31 23.79 -7.76
C ILE A 43 -5.08 24.29 -6.55
N GLU A 44 -6.33 23.84 -6.40
CA GLU A 44 -7.19 24.30 -5.32
C GLU A 44 -7.11 23.43 -4.08
N SER A 45 -6.85 22.14 -4.27
CA SER A 45 -6.86 21.15 -3.20
C SER A 45 -6.20 19.86 -3.67
N PHE A 46 -5.55 19.15 -2.77
CA PHE A 46 -4.95 17.86 -3.10
C PHE A 46 -4.76 16.96 -1.87
N PHE A 47 -4.60 15.67 -2.10
CA PHE A 47 -4.03 14.71 -1.17
C PHE A 47 -3.33 13.58 -1.90
N GLY A 48 -2.42 12.90 -1.22
CA GLY A 48 -1.75 11.71 -1.72
C GLY A 48 -2.06 10.49 -0.87
N ILE A 49 -2.18 9.32 -1.50
CA ILE A 49 -2.21 8.03 -0.83
C ILE A 49 -0.99 7.21 -1.24
N SER A 50 -0.27 6.69 -0.26
CA SER A 50 0.85 5.75 -0.48
C SER A 50 0.66 4.50 0.36
N THR A 51 0.72 3.36 -0.31
CA THR A 51 0.64 2.03 0.29
C THR A 51 1.73 1.14 -0.34
N CYS A 52 1.89 -0.11 0.10
CA CYS A 52 2.81 -1.05 -0.57
C CYS A 52 2.44 -1.32 -2.04
N ASN A 53 1.18 -1.12 -2.43
CA ASN A 53 0.66 -1.49 -3.74
C ASN A 53 0.35 -0.32 -4.67
N ARG A 54 0.36 0.92 -4.18
CA ARG A 54 0.12 2.13 -4.97
C ARG A 54 0.63 3.39 -4.31
N THR A 55 0.95 4.37 -5.15
CA THR A 55 1.01 5.78 -4.77
C THR A 55 0.24 6.58 -5.79
N GLU A 56 -0.73 7.38 -5.32
CA GLU A 56 -1.61 8.20 -6.14
C GLU A 56 -1.72 9.61 -5.57
N PHE A 57 -1.77 10.59 -6.45
CA PHE A 57 -1.97 12.00 -6.14
C PHE A 57 -3.28 12.48 -6.73
N PHE A 58 -4.19 12.90 -5.88
CA PHE A 58 -5.51 13.43 -6.23
C PHE A 58 -5.51 14.94 -6.04
N PHE A 59 -6.03 15.67 -7.02
CA PHE A 59 -6.12 17.13 -6.91
C PHE A 59 -7.31 17.68 -7.66
N THR A 60 -7.70 18.93 -7.32
CA THR A 60 -8.72 19.67 -8.03
C THR A 60 -8.13 20.96 -8.63
N ALA A 61 -8.57 21.26 -9.85
CA ALA A 61 -8.19 22.45 -10.59
C ALA A 61 -9.34 22.88 -11.51
N MET A 62 -9.31 24.14 -11.98
CA MET A 62 -10.28 24.63 -12.98
C MET A 62 -9.96 24.07 -14.37
N ASP A 63 -8.69 24.13 -14.75
CA ASP A 63 -8.17 23.66 -16.03
C ASP A 63 -7.40 22.35 -15.90
N ASP A 64 -7.27 21.60 -17.00
CA ASP A 64 -6.43 20.41 -17.02
C ASP A 64 -4.95 20.82 -17.07
N ILE A 65 -4.31 20.69 -15.94
CA ILE A 65 -2.88 20.91 -15.74
C ILE A 65 -2.17 19.64 -15.29
N THR A 66 -2.79 18.47 -15.53
CA THR A 66 -2.30 17.18 -15.02
C THR A 66 -0.85 16.94 -15.40
N ASP A 67 -0.47 17.09 -16.67
CA ASP A 67 0.92 16.88 -17.11
C ASP A 67 1.90 17.83 -16.41
N LYS A 68 1.52 19.10 -16.25
CA LYS A 68 2.39 20.08 -15.57
C LYS A 68 2.60 19.74 -14.11
N VAL A 69 1.54 19.33 -13.40
CA VAL A 69 1.59 18.93 -12.00
C VAL A 69 2.37 17.62 -11.86
N PHE A 70 2.14 16.66 -12.75
CA PHE A 70 2.85 15.39 -12.80
C PHE A 70 4.38 15.56 -12.90
N TYR A 71 4.86 16.30 -13.91
CA TYR A 71 6.30 16.52 -14.06
C TYR A 71 6.88 17.37 -12.91
N ALA A 72 6.11 18.31 -12.38
CA ALA A 72 6.54 19.07 -11.22
C ALA A 72 6.73 18.20 -9.99
N ILE A 73 5.81 17.27 -9.72
CA ILE A 73 5.91 16.33 -8.59
C ILE A 73 7.01 15.31 -8.81
N LYS A 74 7.17 14.77 -10.03
CA LYS A 74 8.30 13.88 -10.36
C LYS A 74 9.64 14.52 -10.00
N HIS A 75 9.83 15.76 -10.43
CA HIS A 75 11.06 16.50 -10.14
C HIS A 75 11.21 16.83 -8.65
N ALA A 76 10.13 17.28 -8.00
CA ALA A 76 10.15 17.64 -6.58
C ALA A 76 10.47 16.46 -5.65
N LEU A 77 10.06 15.26 -6.01
CA LEU A 77 10.28 14.04 -5.24
C LEU A 77 11.49 13.20 -5.72
N ASP A 78 12.27 13.72 -6.67
CA ASP A 78 13.45 13.05 -7.26
C ASP A 78 13.12 11.63 -7.78
N ILE A 79 12.02 11.53 -8.55
CA ILE A 79 11.57 10.29 -9.18
C ILE A 79 11.54 10.37 -10.72
N ASP A 80 12.30 11.27 -11.31
CA ASP A 80 12.41 11.45 -12.77
C ASP A 80 12.85 10.18 -13.52
N GLN A 81 13.57 9.29 -12.84
CA GLN A 81 14.05 8.01 -13.37
C GLN A 81 12.94 6.96 -13.55
N ILE A 82 11.76 7.12 -12.92
CA ILE A 82 10.62 6.22 -13.16
C ILE A 82 10.04 6.55 -14.54
N PRO A 83 9.93 5.58 -15.47
CA PRO A 83 9.39 5.83 -16.80
C PRO A 83 7.95 6.40 -16.74
N ASP A 84 7.63 7.38 -17.58
CA ASP A 84 6.29 7.97 -17.64
C ASP A 84 5.21 6.93 -17.98
N SER A 85 5.56 5.90 -18.76
CA SER A 85 4.68 4.79 -19.11
C SER A 85 4.24 3.93 -17.91
N HIS A 86 4.90 4.06 -16.76
CA HIS A 86 4.51 3.37 -15.53
C HIS A 86 3.44 4.14 -14.73
N PHE A 87 3.19 5.39 -15.11
CA PHE A 87 2.14 6.20 -14.52
C PHE A 87 0.86 6.12 -15.34
N TYR A 88 -0.26 6.19 -14.64
CA TYR A 88 -1.58 6.41 -15.23
C TYR A 88 -2.15 7.72 -14.71
N SER A 89 -3.04 8.32 -15.48
CA SER A 89 -3.80 9.50 -15.07
C SER A 89 -5.27 9.33 -15.45
N TYR A 90 -6.13 9.93 -14.66
CA TYR A 90 -7.57 10.02 -14.92
C TYR A 90 -8.08 11.41 -14.60
N SER A 91 -9.18 11.81 -15.26
CA SER A 91 -9.84 13.09 -15.04
C SER A 91 -11.34 12.90 -14.82
N ASN A 92 -11.93 13.80 -14.06
CA ASN A 92 -13.38 13.94 -13.84
C ASN A 92 -14.05 12.59 -13.43
N ASP A 93 -15.00 12.11 -14.25
CA ASP A 93 -15.77 10.89 -13.95
C ASP A 93 -14.85 9.67 -13.84
N ASP A 94 -13.86 9.54 -14.70
CA ASP A 94 -12.91 8.42 -14.65
C ASP A 94 -12.03 8.49 -13.38
N ALA A 95 -11.62 9.69 -12.97
CA ALA A 95 -10.91 9.90 -11.72
C ALA A 95 -11.78 9.54 -10.52
N PHE A 96 -13.04 9.96 -10.51
CA PHE A 96 -13.98 9.63 -9.44
C PHE A 96 -14.31 8.13 -9.37
N ILE A 97 -14.53 7.50 -10.52
CA ILE A 97 -14.75 6.05 -10.60
C ILE A 97 -13.52 5.30 -10.09
N HIS A 98 -12.31 5.72 -10.48
CA HIS A 98 -11.08 5.11 -10.00
C HIS A 98 -10.92 5.28 -8.48
N MET A 99 -11.16 6.47 -7.95
CA MET A 99 -11.16 6.74 -6.51
C MET A 99 -12.10 5.80 -5.75
N CYS A 100 -13.32 5.57 -6.28
CA CYS A 100 -14.26 4.60 -5.71
C CYS A 100 -13.77 3.16 -5.77
N LYS A 101 -13.15 2.74 -6.90
CA LYS A 101 -12.55 1.40 -7.04
C LYS A 101 -11.42 1.18 -6.04
N VAL A 102 -10.57 2.16 -5.84
CA VAL A 102 -9.47 2.12 -4.86
C VAL A 102 -10.02 2.00 -3.44
N ALA A 103 -10.85 2.94 -3.01
CA ALA A 103 -11.38 2.97 -1.65
C ALA A 103 -12.26 1.77 -1.32
N SER A 104 -12.93 1.15 -2.30
CA SER A 104 -13.71 -0.09 -2.09
C SER A 104 -12.88 -1.36 -2.09
N GLY A 105 -11.59 -1.30 -2.52
CA GLY A 105 -10.72 -2.47 -2.64
C GLY A 105 -10.92 -3.28 -3.93
N ILE A 106 -11.68 -2.76 -4.91
CA ILE A 106 -11.89 -3.42 -6.21
C ILE A 106 -10.60 -3.40 -7.03
N ASP A 107 -9.82 -2.31 -6.93
CA ASP A 107 -8.55 -2.17 -7.64
C ASP A 107 -7.33 -2.58 -6.80
N SER A 108 -7.52 -3.30 -5.71
CA SER A 108 -6.43 -3.84 -4.90
C SER A 108 -5.84 -5.12 -5.49
N GLN A 109 -4.58 -5.41 -5.16
CA GLN A 109 -3.93 -6.67 -5.53
C GLN A 109 -4.73 -7.88 -4.99
N VAL A 110 -5.25 -7.74 -3.79
CA VAL A 110 -6.22 -8.66 -3.19
C VAL A 110 -7.57 -7.97 -3.19
N ILE A 111 -8.44 -8.38 -4.12
CA ILE A 111 -9.76 -7.76 -4.29
C ILE A 111 -10.55 -7.87 -2.98
N GLY A 112 -11.03 -6.72 -2.49
CA GLY A 112 -11.86 -6.64 -1.30
C GLY A 112 -11.09 -6.56 0.02
N GLU A 113 -9.76 -6.41 0.01
CA GLU A 113 -8.99 -6.16 1.24
C GLU A 113 -9.58 -5.00 2.04
N GLN A 114 -9.54 -5.09 3.38
CA GLN A 114 -10.15 -4.06 4.24
C GLN A 114 -9.20 -2.89 4.48
N GLU A 115 -7.92 -3.12 4.41
CA GLU A 115 -6.88 -2.17 4.80
C GLU A 115 -6.90 -0.91 3.94
N ILE A 116 -7.12 -1.04 2.61
CA ILE A 116 -7.14 0.11 1.69
C ILE A 116 -8.21 1.15 2.03
N PHE A 117 -9.38 0.73 2.55
CA PHE A 117 -10.43 1.67 2.95
C PHE A 117 -9.97 2.53 4.13
N GLY A 118 -9.31 1.91 5.12
CA GLY A 118 -8.69 2.62 6.25
C GLY A 118 -7.59 3.57 5.79
N GLN A 119 -6.63 3.05 5.00
CA GLN A 119 -5.51 3.82 4.46
C GLN A 119 -5.97 5.02 3.62
N PHE A 120 -6.99 4.86 2.80
CA PHE A 120 -7.57 5.96 2.01
C PHE A 120 -8.17 7.04 2.92
N LYS A 121 -8.93 6.63 3.94
CA LYS A 121 -9.51 7.56 4.91
C LYS A 121 -8.44 8.29 5.73
N ASP A 122 -7.39 7.58 6.15
CA ASP A 122 -6.31 8.16 6.94
C ASP A 122 -5.47 9.15 6.11
N ALA A 123 -5.16 8.82 4.85
CA ALA A 123 -4.46 9.72 3.93
C ALA A 123 -5.25 11.03 3.70
N TYR A 124 -6.56 10.92 3.47
CA TYR A 124 -7.44 12.08 3.36
C TYR A 124 -7.48 12.90 4.65
N LYS A 125 -7.63 12.23 5.80
CA LYS A 125 -7.69 12.89 7.10
C LYS A 125 -6.41 13.68 7.39
N THR A 126 -5.24 13.12 7.11
CA THR A 126 -3.96 13.80 7.22
C THR A 126 -3.93 15.08 6.38
N ALA A 127 -4.35 15.02 5.12
CA ALA A 127 -4.41 16.18 4.25
C ALA A 127 -5.43 17.23 4.72
N ASP A 128 -6.56 16.81 5.29
CA ASP A 128 -7.57 17.71 5.84
C ASP A 128 -7.06 18.44 7.11
N GLU A 129 -6.37 17.73 7.98
CA GLU A 129 -5.71 18.30 9.17
C GLU A 129 -4.60 19.29 8.81
N LEU A 130 -3.92 19.09 7.69
CA LEU A 130 -2.94 20.03 7.11
C LEU A 130 -3.58 21.22 6.39
N GLY A 131 -4.91 21.27 6.25
CA GLY A 131 -5.60 22.36 5.56
C GLY A 131 -5.50 22.29 4.03
N LEU A 132 -5.13 21.15 3.44
CA LEU A 132 -4.95 20.94 2.01
C LEU A 132 -6.28 20.67 1.26
N ILE A 133 -7.37 20.43 2.00
CA ILE A 133 -8.65 20.01 1.46
C ILE A 133 -9.65 21.17 1.45
N ASN A 134 -10.10 21.54 0.25
CA ASN A 134 -11.20 22.48 0.09
C ASN A 134 -12.56 21.76 0.04
N TYR A 135 -13.63 22.55 -0.05
CA TYR A 135 -15.01 22.03 -0.14
C TYR A 135 -15.24 21.09 -1.33
N GLY A 136 -14.64 21.38 -2.49
CA GLY A 136 -14.85 20.58 -3.70
C GLY A 136 -14.25 19.19 -3.62
N LEU A 137 -12.98 19.08 -3.20
CA LEU A 137 -12.34 17.75 -3.03
C LEU A 137 -12.99 16.97 -1.90
N ARG A 138 -13.42 17.65 -0.84
CA ARG A 138 -14.18 17.04 0.26
C ARG A 138 -15.45 16.33 -0.24
N LEU A 139 -16.22 16.97 -1.11
CA LEU A 139 -17.42 16.35 -1.69
C LEU A 139 -17.11 15.07 -2.46
N TYR A 140 -16.05 15.06 -3.26
CA TYR A 140 -15.62 13.86 -3.97
C TYR A 140 -15.22 12.73 -2.99
N VAL A 141 -14.44 13.05 -1.96
CA VAL A 141 -14.01 12.06 -0.97
C VAL A 141 -15.17 11.53 -0.14
N ASP A 142 -16.04 12.40 0.38
CA ASP A 142 -17.21 11.98 1.17
C ASP A 142 -18.11 11.06 0.36
N LYS A 143 -18.34 11.38 -0.91
CA LYS A 143 -19.13 10.54 -1.80
C LYS A 143 -18.43 9.22 -2.12
N THR A 144 -17.13 9.24 -2.30
CA THR A 144 -16.31 8.03 -2.47
C THR A 144 -16.42 7.11 -1.26
N LEU A 145 -16.30 7.63 -0.05
CA LEU A 145 -16.43 6.85 1.19
C LEU A 145 -17.85 6.26 1.36
N GLU A 146 -18.90 7.04 1.04
CA GLU A 146 -20.28 6.56 1.05
C GLU A 146 -20.47 5.39 0.07
N ILE A 147 -20.07 5.59 -1.20
CA ILE A 147 -20.20 4.58 -2.26
C ILE A 147 -19.39 3.34 -1.91
N SER A 148 -18.15 3.49 -1.44
CA SER A 148 -17.29 2.37 -1.06
C SER A 148 -17.89 1.53 0.07
N LYS A 149 -18.47 2.17 1.09
CA LYS A 149 -19.22 1.46 2.15
C LYS A 149 -20.40 0.70 1.56
N LYS A 150 -21.18 1.33 0.67
CA LYS A 150 -22.34 0.70 0.02
C LYS A 150 -21.92 -0.49 -0.82
N ILE A 151 -20.85 -0.39 -1.62
CA ILE A 151 -20.30 -1.51 -2.39
C ILE A 151 -19.92 -2.65 -1.46
N ARG A 152 -19.17 -2.37 -0.38
CA ARG A 152 -18.69 -3.39 0.57
C ARG A 152 -19.82 -4.08 1.34
N THR A 153 -20.91 -3.38 1.63
CA THR A 153 -22.07 -3.94 2.35
C THR A 153 -23.07 -4.64 1.44
N SER A 154 -23.26 -4.17 0.20
CA SER A 154 -24.24 -4.72 -0.74
C SER A 154 -23.67 -5.85 -1.62
N THR A 155 -22.37 -6.07 -1.59
CA THR A 155 -21.69 -7.14 -2.34
C THR A 155 -20.94 -8.08 -1.39
N LYS A 156 -20.49 -9.22 -1.92
CA LYS A 156 -19.65 -10.17 -1.14
C LYS A 156 -18.20 -9.71 -0.99
N ILE A 157 -17.80 -8.59 -1.57
CA ILE A 157 -16.43 -8.05 -1.51
C ILE A 157 -15.95 -7.80 -0.07
N GLY A 158 -16.85 -7.43 0.85
CA GLY A 158 -16.51 -7.19 2.25
C GLY A 158 -16.69 -8.39 3.20
N ILE A 159 -17.23 -9.53 2.74
CA ILE A 159 -17.66 -10.63 3.62
C ILE A 159 -16.52 -11.54 4.05
N ASN A 160 -15.51 -11.72 3.21
CA ASN A 160 -14.28 -12.44 3.55
C ASN A 160 -13.10 -11.54 3.17
N PRO A 161 -12.64 -10.67 4.07
CA PRO A 161 -11.48 -9.83 3.79
C PRO A 161 -10.25 -10.73 3.68
N LEU A 162 -9.87 -11.02 2.47
CA LEU A 162 -8.63 -11.70 2.19
C LEU A 162 -7.52 -10.64 2.20
N SER A 163 -6.94 -10.37 3.37
CA SER A 163 -5.63 -9.73 3.39
C SER A 163 -4.58 -10.69 2.82
N VAL A 164 -3.45 -10.20 2.36
CA VAL A 164 -2.33 -11.06 1.91
C VAL A 164 -1.99 -12.07 3.01
N SER A 165 -2.00 -11.66 4.28
CA SER A 165 -1.77 -12.55 5.41
C SER A 165 -2.88 -13.60 5.59
N GLY A 166 -4.13 -13.23 5.37
CA GLY A 166 -5.27 -14.16 5.40
C GLY A 166 -5.24 -15.15 4.23
N LEU A 167 -4.87 -14.70 3.01
CA LEU A 167 -4.63 -15.59 1.86
C LEU A 167 -3.50 -16.57 2.14
N THR A 168 -2.41 -16.10 2.71
CA THR A 168 -1.27 -16.94 3.10
C THR A 168 -1.73 -18.04 4.08
N LEU A 169 -2.48 -17.68 5.12
CA LEU A 169 -3.03 -18.67 6.06
C LEU A 169 -3.96 -19.67 5.38
N ASN A 170 -4.84 -19.21 4.51
CA ASN A 170 -5.76 -20.09 3.78
C ASN A 170 -5.00 -21.05 2.85
N LEU A 171 -3.95 -20.57 2.18
CA LEU A 171 -3.11 -21.41 1.33
C LEU A 171 -2.37 -22.47 2.14
N VAL A 172 -1.78 -22.08 3.27
CA VAL A 172 -1.11 -23.01 4.20
C VAL A 172 -2.07 -24.10 4.67
N ARG A 173 -3.28 -23.73 5.11
CA ARG A 173 -4.32 -24.67 5.55
C ARG A 173 -4.85 -25.59 4.43
N ARG A 174 -4.81 -25.11 3.20
CA ARG A 174 -5.27 -25.88 2.03
C ARG A 174 -4.25 -26.94 1.60
N ILE A 175 -2.95 -26.64 1.78
CA ILE A 175 -1.85 -27.53 1.36
C ILE A 175 -1.53 -28.56 2.45
N PHE A 176 -1.60 -28.16 3.71
CA PHE A 176 -1.20 -28.99 4.85
C PHE A 176 -2.41 -29.31 5.74
N GLU A 177 -2.65 -30.61 5.99
CA GLU A 177 -3.74 -31.05 6.88
C GLU A 177 -3.54 -30.60 8.34
N LYS A 178 -2.28 -30.51 8.79
CA LYS A 178 -1.88 -30.11 10.15
C LYS A 178 -0.82 -29.02 10.08
N PRO A 179 -1.21 -27.80 9.71
CA PRO A 179 -0.26 -26.70 9.53
C PRO A 179 0.45 -26.28 10.82
N GLU A 180 -0.14 -26.56 11.99
CA GLU A 180 0.47 -26.31 13.30
C GLU A 180 1.74 -27.14 13.58
N ASN A 181 1.93 -28.26 12.86
CA ASN A 181 3.10 -29.12 12.98
C ASN A 181 4.22 -28.73 11.99
N GLN A 182 3.96 -27.84 11.06
CA GLN A 182 4.93 -27.47 10.03
C GLN A 182 5.91 -26.41 10.55
N LYS A 183 7.14 -26.49 10.05
CA LYS A 183 8.18 -25.48 10.27
C LYS A 183 8.06 -24.39 9.21
N ILE A 184 7.71 -23.18 9.62
CA ILE A 184 7.57 -22.06 8.73
C ILE A 184 8.79 -21.15 8.81
N LEU A 185 9.40 -20.87 7.67
CA LEU A 185 10.47 -19.91 7.52
C LEU A 185 9.95 -18.65 6.82
N ILE A 186 10.07 -17.50 7.46
CA ILE A 186 9.75 -16.20 6.87
C ILE A 186 11.05 -15.48 6.51
N ILE A 187 11.15 -15.02 5.27
CA ILE A 187 12.29 -14.26 4.78
C ILE A 187 11.85 -12.81 4.62
N GLY A 188 12.39 -11.94 5.47
CA GLY A 188 12.03 -10.54 5.60
C GLY A 188 11.41 -10.23 6.96
N ALA A 189 11.44 -8.95 7.36
CA ALA A 189 10.90 -8.45 8.62
C ALA A 189 10.17 -7.11 8.46
N GLY A 190 9.68 -6.82 7.25
CA GLY A 190 8.83 -5.65 6.96
C GLY A 190 7.43 -5.80 7.54
N GLU A 191 6.59 -4.78 7.37
CA GLU A 191 5.22 -4.76 7.91
C GLU A 191 4.37 -5.94 7.42
N MET A 192 4.52 -6.35 6.14
CA MET A 192 3.82 -7.52 5.61
C MET A 192 4.24 -8.82 6.30
N ALA A 193 5.53 -9.01 6.56
CA ALA A 193 6.03 -10.17 7.29
C ALA A 193 5.44 -10.22 8.70
N LYS A 194 5.35 -9.09 9.40
CA LYS A 194 4.72 -8.96 10.72
C LYS A 194 3.26 -9.38 10.69
N LEU A 195 2.48 -8.86 9.74
CA LEU A 195 1.06 -9.20 9.58
C LEU A 195 0.84 -10.68 9.29
N ILE A 196 1.70 -11.29 8.46
CA ILE A 196 1.66 -12.72 8.17
C ILE A 196 1.96 -13.53 9.44
N ILE A 197 3.03 -13.21 10.16
CA ILE A 197 3.42 -13.87 11.43
C ILE A 197 2.27 -13.79 12.44
N GLU A 198 1.72 -12.61 12.65
CA GLU A 198 0.61 -12.38 13.57
C GLU A 198 -0.61 -13.22 13.21
N THR A 199 -0.97 -13.27 11.93
CA THR A 199 -2.11 -14.05 11.42
C THR A 199 -1.90 -15.55 11.62
N LEU A 200 -0.72 -16.06 11.30
CA LEU A 200 -0.36 -17.46 11.49
C LEU A 200 -0.37 -17.83 12.98
N TYR A 201 0.26 -17.01 13.81
CA TYR A 201 0.37 -17.25 15.25
C TYR A 201 -1.01 -17.25 15.94
N LYS A 202 -1.89 -16.27 15.65
CA LYS A 202 -3.27 -16.22 16.15
C LYS A 202 -4.10 -17.41 15.69
N SER A 203 -3.75 -18.04 14.57
CA SER A 203 -4.43 -19.22 14.05
C SER A 203 -3.93 -20.55 14.64
N GLY A 204 -2.96 -20.50 15.58
CA GLY A 204 -2.39 -21.67 16.25
C GLY A 204 -1.09 -22.18 15.64
N ILE A 205 -0.61 -21.62 14.55
CA ILE A 205 0.66 -21.98 13.90
C ILE A 205 1.78 -21.20 14.56
N LYS A 206 2.57 -21.89 15.39
CA LYS A 206 3.56 -21.25 16.28
C LYS A 206 5.01 -21.57 15.97
N ASN A 207 5.27 -22.60 15.14
CA ASN A 207 6.63 -23.01 14.78
C ASN A 207 7.14 -22.15 13.62
N ILE A 208 7.44 -20.87 13.94
CA ILE A 208 7.83 -19.86 12.97
C ILE A 208 9.25 -19.38 13.28
N SER A 209 10.10 -19.37 12.26
CA SER A 209 11.40 -18.69 12.26
C SER A 209 11.42 -17.59 11.22
N ALA A 210 12.22 -16.55 11.44
CA ALA A 210 12.32 -15.44 10.52
C ALA A 210 13.78 -15.04 10.27
N ILE A 211 14.13 -14.82 9.00
CA ILE A 211 15.45 -14.35 8.57
C ILE A 211 15.34 -12.93 8.06
N ASN A 212 16.27 -12.06 8.51
CA ASN A 212 16.44 -10.72 7.99
C ASN A 212 17.91 -10.30 8.03
N ARG A 213 18.28 -9.27 7.24
CA ARG A 213 19.63 -8.69 7.23
C ARG A 213 20.06 -8.16 8.60
N SER A 214 19.13 -7.64 9.40
CA SER A 214 19.38 -7.07 10.72
C SER A 214 18.56 -7.77 11.78
N ILE A 215 19.24 -8.40 12.72
CA ILE A 215 18.60 -9.06 13.88
C ILE A 215 17.83 -8.04 14.75
N LYS A 216 18.24 -6.77 14.77
CA LYS A 216 17.58 -5.71 15.54
C LYS A 216 16.17 -5.37 15.08
N ILE A 217 15.79 -5.73 13.86
CA ILE A 217 14.48 -5.43 13.28
C ILE A 217 13.44 -6.52 13.61
N ILE A 218 13.85 -7.63 14.20
CA ILE A 218 12.92 -8.70 14.60
C ILE A 218 12.28 -8.42 15.98
N ASN A 219 11.97 -7.17 16.27
CA ASN A 219 11.03 -6.80 17.35
C ASN A 219 9.57 -7.24 17.08
N ILE A 220 9.38 -8.16 16.14
CA ILE A 220 8.13 -8.92 16.01
C ILE A 220 7.95 -9.82 17.23
N SER A 221 9.04 -10.14 17.93
CA SER A 221 9.11 -11.19 18.92
C SER A 221 8.64 -10.83 20.32
N GLU A 222 8.45 -9.58 20.69
CA GLU A 222 7.98 -9.25 22.05
C GLU A 222 6.57 -9.79 22.33
N ASN A 223 5.75 -9.97 21.28
CA ASN A 223 4.39 -10.50 21.41
C ASN A 223 4.21 -11.92 20.83
N PHE A 224 5.17 -12.41 20.03
CA PHE A 224 5.08 -13.70 19.37
C PHE A 224 6.42 -14.43 19.48
N ASN A 225 6.39 -15.69 19.87
CA ASN A 225 7.60 -16.52 20.03
C ASN A 225 8.13 -16.96 18.65
N VAL A 226 8.73 -16.04 17.91
CA VAL A 226 9.35 -16.26 16.60
C VAL A 226 10.86 -16.39 16.78
N LEU A 227 11.44 -17.44 16.23
CA LEU A 227 12.89 -17.66 16.28
C LEU A 227 13.61 -16.75 15.26
N PRO A 228 14.35 -15.71 15.70
CA PRO A 228 15.14 -14.91 14.80
C PRO A 228 16.40 -15.65 14.37
N LEU A 229 16.66 -15.68 13.07
CA LEU A 229 17.84 -16.30 12.49
C LEU A 229 18.69 -15.27 11.75
N PRO A 230 20.02 -15.31 11.88
CA PRO A 230 20.91 -14.49 11.09
C PRO A 230 20.91 -14.94 9.61
N LEU A 231 21.24 -14.04 8.69
CA LEU A 231 21.29 -14.36 7.27
C LEU A 231 22.28 -15.51 6.95
N THR A 232 23.33 -15.66 7.75
CA THR A 232 24.31 -16.77 7.64
C THR A 232 23.69 -18.15 7.90
N ALA A 233 22.55 -18.21 8.60
CA ALA A 233 21.82 -19.45 8.85
C ALA A 233 20.80 -19.78 7.75
N ALA A 234 20.69 -18.95 6.70
CA ALA A 234 19.64 -19.06 5.68
C ALA A 234 19.65 -20.44 5.00
N HIS A 235 20.80 -20.93 4.58
CA HIS A 235 20.89 -22.21 3.85
C HIS A 235 20.31 -23.37 4.69
N LYS A 236 20.75 -23.48 5.93
CA LYS A 236 20.25 -24.52 6.83
C LYS A 236 18.76 -24.37 7.15
N ALA A 237 18.30 -23.13 7.35
CA ALA A 237 16.89 -22.87 7.64
C ALA A 237 15.98 -23.18 6.46
N LEU A 238 16.46 -22.97 5.22
CA LEU A 238 15.75 -23.34 3.99
C LEU A 238 15.60 -24.86 3.84
N GLU A 239 16.66 -25.63 4.19
CA GLU A 239 16.63 -27.10 4.14
C GLU A 239 15.67 -27.70 5.19
N GLU A 240 15.52 -27.06 6.34
CA GLU A 240 14.72 -27.57 7.45
C GLU A 240 13.25 -27.09 7.40
N ALA A 241 12.90 -26.12 6.57
CA ALA A 241 11.57 -25.53 6.49
C ALA A 241 10.63 -26.38 5.64
N ASP A 242 9.41 -26.62 6.12
CA ASP A 242 8.32 -27.22 5.35
C ASP A 242 7.61 -26.17 4.49
N ILE A 243 7.61 -24.91 4.94
CA ILE A 243 6.96 -23.78 4.28
C ILE A 243 7.90 -22.58 4.31
N ILE A 244 8.13 -21.98 3.14
CA ILE A 244 8.92 -20.77 3.00
C ILE A 244 8.02 -19.65 2.51
N ILE A 245 8.03 -18.51 3.23
CA ILE A 245 7.27 -17.29 2.88
C ILE A 245 8.27 -16.15 2.72
N ALA A 246 8.48 -15.69 1.48
CA ALA A 246 9.34 -14.57 1.20
C ALA A 246 8.52 -13.27 1.18
N SER A 247 8.91 -12.32 2.03
CA SER A 247 8.32 -10.99 2.17
C SER A 247 9.43 -9.95 2.36
N ALA A 248 10.43 -9.98 1.48
CA ALA A 248 11.57 -9.07 1.51
C ALA A 248 11.67 -8.32 0.19
N THR A 249 11.90 -7.02 0.25
CA THR A 249 12.24 -6.20 -0.92
C THR A 249 13.73 -6.37 -1.21
N THR A 250 14.07 -6.91 -2.38
CA THR A 250 15.46 -7.11 -2.79
C THR A 250 15.57 -7.06 -4.31
N SER A 251 16.62 -6.44 -4.80
CA SER A 251 16.97 -6.40 -6.24
C SER A 251 17.66 -7.69 -6.72
N ILE A 252 18.06 -8.56 -5.82
CA ILE A 252 18.73 -9.84 -6.11
C ILE A 252 17.91 -10.95 -5.45
N PRO A 253 17.60 -12.07 -6.15
CA PRO A 253 16.94 -13.22 -5.54
C PRO A 253 17.67 -13.67 -4.27
N ILE A 254 16.91 -13.99 -3.22
CA ILE A 254 17.48 -14.48 -1.93
C ILE A 254 17.57 -16.00 -1.93
N ILE A 255 16.79 -16.63 -2.80
CA ILE A 255 16.69 -18.09 -2.97
C ILE A 255 16.94 -18.42 -4.43
#